data_c1e10abc905db9ebd57fb4ecd1d60ed8
#
_entry.id   c1e10abc905db9ebd57fb4ecd1d60ed8
#
_cell.length_a   1.000
_cell.length_b   1.000
_cell.length_c   1.000
_cell.angle_alpha   90.00
_cell.angle_beta   90.00
_cell.angle_gamma   90.00
#
_symmetry.space_group_name_H-M   'P 1'
#
loop_
_entity.id
_entity.type
_entity.pdbx_description
1 polymer ?
#
loop_
_entity_poly.entity_id
_entity_poly.type
_entity_poly.pdbx_seq_one_letter_code
_entity_poly.pdbx_strand_id
1 'polypeptide(L)'
;MFTGCVMNFWTPWVHEAALKSLKFFGVSPDVSGNKVGCCGALHEHSGLTKEFEKMAQKVIEKMPDTVPILVNSAGCGAVLKEYGTLLKTDEAKEFSKRVFDVHEWMAVNFELPKKSAEKEAVIVQDPCHLRHVQNSHHHVRDLLDPFLEIVELSDDGLCCGAGGVYSLTQRELSTEIRQLKSTALNEVMKGKGTLRVASANPGCVTHLQAEGFEMKHPLELVADYLSEMDHQSVEKLNEF
;
A
#
# COMPACT_ATOMS: atom_id res chain seq x y z
N MET A 1 -10.17 9.42 -2.43
CA MET A 1 -9.36 8.21 -2.14
C MET A 1 -10.20 6.96 -2.33
N PHE A 2 -9.73 5.98 -3.09
CA PHE A 2 -10.36 4.69 -3.29
C PHE A 2 -10.02 3.74 -2.14
N THR A 3 -11.02 3.19 -1.46
CA THR A 3 -10.82 2.34 -0.27
C THR A 3 -10.88 0.84 -0.57
N GLY A 4 -11.51 0.46 -1.68
CA GLY A 4 -11.68 -0.93 -2.08
C GLY A 4 -12.58 -1.75 -1.13
N CYS A 5 -12.51 -3.07 -1.26
CA CYS A 5 -13.33 -3.99 -0.45
C CYS A 5 -12.55 -4.58 0.73
N VAL A 6 -11.42 -5.23 0.46
CA VAL A 6 -10.61 -5.94 1.49
C VAL A 6 -10.07 -4.95 2.52
N MET A 7 -9.41 -3.88 2.06
CA MET A 7 -8.85 -2.86 2.95
C MET A 7 -9.91 -2.20 3.82
N ASN A 8 -11.06 -1.83 3.22
CA ASN A 8 -12.13 -1.15 3.93
C ASN A 8 -12.75 -2.01 5.04
N PHE A 9 -12.77 -3.34 4.86
CA PHE A 9 -13.31 -4.27 5.84
C PHE A 9 -12.26 -4.77 6.83
N TRP A 10 -11.05 -5.08 6.37
CA TRP A 10 -10.04 -5.80 7.16
C TRP A 10 -9.02 -4.90 7.84
N THR A 11 -8.65 -3.79 7.19
CA THR A 11 -7.62 -2.85 7.68
C THR A 11 -8.05 -1.39 7.53
N PRO A 12 -9.25 -0.99 8.04
CA PRO A 12 -9.74 0.39 7.88
C PRO A 12 -8.82 1.44 8.49
N TRP A 13 -8.06 1.10 9.53
CA TRP A 13 -7.07 2.00 10.15
C TRP A 13 -5.97 2.44 9.20
N VAL A 14 -5.65 1.67 8.14
CA VAL A 14 -4.69 2.09 7.11
C VAL A 14 -5.25 3.25 6.28
N HIS A 15 -6.57 3.28 6.03
CA HIS A 15 -7.20 4.43 5.41
C HIS A 15 -7.16 5.67 6.31
N GLU A 16 -7.37 5.48 7.61
CA GLU A 16 -7.26 6.56 8.60
C GLU A 16 -5.84 7.11 8.65
N ALA A 17 -4.83 6.25 8.63
CA ALA A 17 -3.42 6.63 8.57
C ALA A 17 -3.11 7.43 7.29
N ALA A 18 -3.59 6.97 6.13
CA ALA A 18 -3.45 7.70 4.87
C ALA A 18 -4.08 9.10 4.93
N LEU A 19 -5.30 9.20 5.47
CA LEU A 19 -6.03 10.46 5.62
C LEU A 19 -5.33 11.42 6.59
N LYS A 20 -4.81 10.92 7.72
CA LYS A 20 -4.02 11.71 8.67
C LYS A 20 -2.77 12.26 8.01
N SER A 21 -2.02 11.41 7.29
CA SER A 21 -0.80 11.83 6.59
C SER A 21 -1.09 12.89 5.52
N LEU A 22 -2.13 12.72 4.71
CA LEU A 22 -2.54 13.70 3.70
C LEU A 22 -3.02 15.02 4.34
N LYS A 23 -3.78 14.92 5.43
CA LYS A 23 -4.28 16.10 6.16
C LYS A 23 -3.16 16.95 6.75
N PHE A 24 -2.08 16.34 7.24
CA PHE A 24 -0.90 17.06 7.72
C PHE A 24 -0.36 18.02 6.66
N PHE A 25 -0.44 17.65 5.39
CA PHE A 25 -0.05 18.50 4.25
C PHE A 25 -1.22 19.32 3.66
N GLY A 26 -2.33 19.48 4.38
CA GLY A 26 -3.46 20.29 3.97
C GLY A 26 -4.36 19.65 2.91
N VAL A 27 -4.21 18.35 2.62
CA VAL A 27 -5.02 17.62 1.64
C VAL A 27 -6.09 16.80 2.34
N SER A 28 -7.36 17.00 1.94
CA SER A 28 -8.51 16.27 2.47
C SER A 28 -9.28 15.62 1.31
N PRO A 29 -8.90 14.41 0.90
CA PRO A 29 -9.56 13.74 -0.21
C PRO A 29 -10.94 13.21 0.18
N ASP A 30 -11.87 13.21 -0.76
CA ASP A 30 -13.11 12.45 -0.65
C ASP A 30 -12.82 10.97 -0.58
N VAL A 31 -13.55 10.25 0.28
CA VAL A 31 -13.37 8.81 0.51
C VAL A 31 -14.48 8.04 -0.17
N SER A 32 -14.12 7.08 -1.03
CA SER A 32 -15.10 6.30 -1.80
C SER A 32 -16.00 5.43 -0.91
N GLY A 33 -15.46 4.90 0.18
CA GLY A 33 -16.17 4.00 1.09
C GLY A 33 -16.85 2.84 0.33
N ASN A 34 -17.96 2.37 0.85
CA ASN A 34 -18.74 1.27 0.24
C ASN A 34 -19.50 1.67 -1.04
N LYS A 35 -19.53 2.95 -1.41
CA LYS A 35 -20.33 3.45 -2.54
C LYS A 35 -19.78 2.98 -3.89
N VAL A 36 -18.46 2.89 -4.01
CA VAL A 36 -17.76 2.52 -5.25
C VAL A 36 -17.61 1.01 -5.37
N GLY A 37 -17.26 0.33 -4.29
CA GLY A 37 -17.15 -1.13 -4.24
C GLY A 37 -15.74 -1.67 -4.50
N CYS A 38 -15.65 -2.82 -5.18
CA CYS A 38 -14.41 -3.56 -5.41
C CYS A 38 -13.74 -3.16 -6.73
N CYS A 39 -12.40 -3.10 -6.74
CA CYS A 39 -11.60 -2.88 -7.97
C CYS A 39 -11.66 -4.06 -8.97
N GLY A 40 -12.16 -5.23 -8.56
CA GLY A 40 -12.21 -6.41 -9.43
C GLY A 40 -10.93 -7.22 -9.54
N ALA A 41 -9.83 -6.83 -8.90
CA ALA A 41 -8.52 -7.50 -9.02
C ALA A 41 -8.57 -9.01 -8.80
N LEU A 42 -9.30 -9.48 -7.79
CA LEU A 42 -9.42 -10.92 -7.52
C LEU A 42 -10.14 -11.68 -8.65
N HIS A 43 -11.11 -11.05 -9.31
CA HIS A 43 -11.84 -11.63 -10.43
C HIS A 43 -10.96 -11.66 -11.68
N GLU A 44 -10.25 -10.56 -11.95
CA GLU A 44 -9.31 -10.47 -13.06
C GLU A 44 -8.23 -11.56 -12.96
N HIS A 45 -7.54 -11.67 -11.81
CA HIS A 45 -6.50 -12.68 -11.54
C HIS A 45 -7.03 -14.13 -11.57
N SER A 46 -8.33 -14.33 -11.45
CA SER A 46 -8.98 -15.65 -11.51
C SER A 46 -9.56 -15.95 -12.90
N GLY A 47 -9.38 -15.07 -13.89
CA GLY A 47 -9.93 -15.26 -15.24
C GLY A 47 -11.45 -15.04 -15.33
N LEU A 48 -12.08 -14.44 -14.31
CA LEU A 48 -13.51 -14.12 -14.28
C LEU A 48 -13.75 -12.76 -14.95
N THR A 49 -13.44 -12.71 -16.26
CA THR A 49 -13.39 -11.47 -17.05
C THR A 49 -14.71 -10.69 -17.05
N LYS A 50 -15.85 -11.40 -17.22
CA LYS A 50 -17.17 -10.72 -17.28
C LYS A 50 -17.56 -10.05 -15.96
N GLU A 51 -17.23 -10.70 -14.84
CA GLU A 51 -17.47 -10.18 -13.49
C GLU A 51 -16.54 -9.01 -13.21
N PHE A 52 -15.29 -9.12 -13.61
CA PHE A 52 -14.31 -8.04 -13.55
C PHE A 52 -14.78 -6.80 -14.33
N GLU A 53 -15.15 -6.97 -15.61
CA GLU A 53 -15.61 -5.87 -16.47
C GLU A 53 -16.78 -5.10 -15.84
N LYS A 54 -17.79 -5.81 -15.28
CA LYS A 54 -18.92 -5.18 -14.59
C LYS A 54 -18.48 -4.38 -13.36
N MET A 55 -17.52 -4.92 -12.58
CA MET A 55 -17.00 -4.22 -11.40
C MET A 55 -16.20 -2.98 -11.79
N ALA A 56 -15.33 -3.11 -12.78
CA ALA A 56 -14.51 -2.01 -13.28
C ALA A 56 -15.37 -0.88 -13.86
N GLN A 57 -16.38 -1.22 -14.65
CA GLN A 57 -17.32 -0.26 -15.21
C GLN A 57 -18.06 0.52 -14.12
N LYS A 58 -18.53 -0.18 -13.08
CA LYS A 58 -19.16 0.45 -11.92
C LYS A 58 -18.21 1.40 -11.17
N VAL A 59 -16.93 1.04 -11.05
CA VAL A 59 -15.93 1.92 -10.41
C VAL A 59 -15.75 3.20 -11.22
N ILE A 60 -15.60 3.09 -12.56
CA ILE A 60 -15.48 4.24 -13.46
C ILE A 60 -16.70 5.15 -13.36
N GLU A 61 -17.90 4.59 -13.45
CA GLU A 61 -19.18 5.34 -13.35
C GLU A 61 -19.33 6.08 -12.01
N LYS A 62 -18.82 5.49 -10.91
CA LYS A 62 -18.93 6.07 -9.55
C LYS A 62 -17.84 7.07 -9.20
N MET A 63 -16.81 7.17 -10.04
CA MET A 63 -15.70 8.11 -9.88
C MET A 63 -15.50 8.94 -11.17
N PRO A 64 -16.51 9.71 -11.61
CA PRO A 64 -16.52 10.40 -12.91
C PRO A 64 -15.61 11.62 -12.96
N ASP A 65 -15.20 12.16 -11.78
CA ASP A 65 -14.40 13.38 -11.67
C ASP A 65 -13.05 13.26 -12.38
N THR A 66 -12.41 14.40 -12.62
CA THR A 66 -11.09 14.47 -13.28
C THR A 66 -9.92 14.53 -12.28
N VAL A 67 -10.20 14.52 -10.98
CA VAL A 67 -9.20 14.60 -9.92
C VAL A 67 -8.41 13.30 -9.75
N PRO A 68 -7.20 13.34 -9.16
CA PRO A 68 -6.41 12.14 -8.86
C PRO A 68 -7.16 11.13 -7.99
N ILE A 69 -6.98 9.85 -8.28
CA ILE A 69 -7.54 8.73 -7.53
C ILE A 69 -6.40 8.08 -6.72
N LEU A 70 -6.38 8.31 -5.41
CA LEU A 70 -5.37 7.78 -4.52
C LEU A 70 -5.77 6.39 -4.00
N VAL A 71 -4.85 5.43 -4.08
CA VAL A 71 -5.07 4.03 -3.71
C VAL A 71 -3.95 3.57 -2.78
N ASN A 72 -4.28 3.04 -1.60
CA ASN A 72 -3.32 2.54 -0.62
C ASN A 72 -3.22 1.01 -0.56
N SER A 73 -3.50 0.33 -1.65
CA SER A 73 -3.35 -1.12 -1.81
C SER A 73 -2.71 -1.43 -3.15
N ALA A 74 -1.51 -1.98 -3.14
CA ALA A 74 -0.74 -2.27 -4.34
C ALA A 74 -1.50 -3.11 -5.38
N GLY A 75 -2.23 -4.14 -4.94
CA GLY A 75 -3.02 -5.00 -5.84
C GLY A 75 -4.20 -4.28 -6.47
N CYS A 76 -4.91 -3.44 -5.71
CA CYS A 76 -5.99 -2.61 -6.27
C CYS A 76 -5.43 -1.55 -7.21
N GLY A 77 -4.36 -0.84 -6.81
CA GLY A 77 -3.72 0.19 -7.62
C GLY A 77 -3.25 -0.32 -8.96
N ALA A 78 -2.63 -1.50 -8.98
CA ALA A 78 -2.19 -2.14 -10.22
C ALA A 78 -3.34 -2.34 -11.20
N VAL A 79 -4.41 -2.98 -10.78
CA VAL A 79 -5.57 -3.26 -11.66
C VAL A 79 -6.29 -1.98 -12.10
N LEU A 80 -6.45 -1.00 -11.20
CA LEU A 80 -7.07 0.29 -11.56
C LEU A 80 -6.24 1.05 -12.60
N LYS A 81 -4.92 1.03 -12.51
CA LYS A 81 -4.01 1.59 -13.53
C LYS A 81 -4.10 0.84 -14.87
N GLU A 82 -4.48 -0.43 -14.86
CA GLU A 82 -4.60 -1.28 -16.05
C GLU A 82 -6.00 -1.31 -16.67
N TYR A 83 -7.01 -0.67 -16.07
CA TYR A 83 -8.38 -0.64 -16.63
C TYR A 83 -8.40 -0.23 -18.10
N GLY A 84 -7.61 0.76 -18.49
CA GLY A 84 -7.52 1.21 -19.90
C GLY A 84 -7.06 0.12 -20.86
N THR A 85 -6.14 -0.73 -20.44
CA THR A 85 -5.63 -1.86 -21.23
C THR A 85 -6.59 -3.04 -21.21
N LEU A 86 -7.20 -3.32 -20.08
CA LEU A 86 -8.10 -4.46 -19.87
C LEU A 86 -9.47 -4.25 -20.52
N LEU A 87 -10.08 -3.08 -20.34
CA LEU A 87 -11.41 -2.76 -20.88
C LEU A 87 -11.37 -2.20 -22.31
N LYS A 88 -10.26 -1.60 -22.72
CA LYS A 88 -10.01 -1.03 -24.07
C LYS A 88 -11.00 0.08 -24.48
N THR A 89 -11.65 0.74 -23.49
CA THR A 89 -12.49 1.91 -23.74
C THR A 89 -11.74 3.20 -23.43
N ASP A 90 -12.16 4.32 -24.03
CA ASP A 90 -11.49 5.60 -23.80
C ASP A 90 -11.75 6.13 -22.39
N GLU A 91 -12.93 5.90 -21.83
CA GLU A 91 -13.24 6.23 -20.43
C GLU A 91 -12.31 5.50 -19.46
N ALA A 92 -12.05 4.21 -19.70
CA ALA A 92 -11.15 3.42 -18.87
C ALA A 92 -9.70 3.91 -18.99
N LYS A 93 -9.25 4.30 -20.18
CA LYS A 93 -7.91 4.89 -20.40
C LYS A 93 -7.75 6.20 -19.63
N GLU A 94 -8.75 7.10 -19.71
CA GLU A 94 -8.70 8.37 -18.98
C GLU A 94 -8.79 8.13 -17.46
N PHE A 95 -9.61 7.17 -17.01
CA PHE A 95 -9.66 6.77 -15.62
C PHE A 95 -8.28 6.31 -15.10
N SER A 96 -7.63 5.39 -15.82
CA SER A 96 -6.34 4.81 -15.41
C SER A 96 -5.23 5.86 -15.24
N LYS A 97 -5.20 6.91 -16.04
CA LYS A 97 -4.22 8.00 -15.97
C LYS A 97 -4.31 8.81 -14.66
N ARG A 98 -5.45 8.76 -13.99
CA ARG A 98 -5.70 9.48 -12.73
C ARG A 98 -5.37 8.65 -11.49
N VAL A 99 -5.07 7.36 -11.64
CA VAL A 99 -4.82 6.44 -10.54
C VAL A 99 -3.37 6.55 -10.10
N PHE A 100 -3.17 6.81 -8.82
CA PHE A 100 -1.87 6.87 -8.18
C PHE A 100 -1.86 6.02 -6.92
N ASP A 101 -0.77 5.32 -6.66
CA ASP A 101 -0.51 4.81 -5.33
C ASP A 101 -0.32 6.00 -4.36
N VAL A 102 -0.81 5.89 -3.13
CA VAL A 102 -0.72 7.00 -2.16
C VAL A 102 0.73 7.37 -1.88
N HIS A 103 1.65 6.37 -1.80
CA HIS A 103 3.07 6.65 -1.56
C HIS A 103 3.68 7.39 -2.75
N GLU A 104 3.38 6.96 -3.97
CA GLU A 104 3.79 7.63 -5.21
C GLU A 104 3.35 9.10 -5.21
N TRP A 105 2.07 9.32 -4.96
CA TRP A 105 1.51 10.67 -5.00
C TRP A 105 2.07 11.57 -3.89
N MET A 106 2.20 11.04 -2.67
CA MET A 106 2.76 11.81 -1.55
C MET A 106 4.23 12.15 -1.76
N ALA A 107 5.05 11.19 -2.19
CA ALA A 107 6.48 11.41 -2.40
C ALA A 107 6.78 12.45 -3.50
N VAL A 108 5.91 12.53 -4.52
CA VAL A 108 6.07 13.53 -5.60
C VAL A 108 5.60 14.93 -5.16
N ASN A 109 4.61 15.02 -4.28
CA ASN A 109 3.99 16.31 -3.93
C ASN A 109 4.45 16.89 -2.61
N PHE A 110 5.08 16.11 -1.71
CA PHE A 110 5.48 16.54 -0.37
C PHE A 110 6.87 16.05 0.00
N GLU A 111 7.56 16.86 0.80
CA GLU A 111 8.77 16.44 1.52
C GLU A 111 8.41 16.20 2.99
N LEU A 112 8.69 14.99 3.50
CA LEU A 112 8.52 14.70 4.91
C LEU A 112 9.65 15.34 5.73
N PRO A 113 9.34 15.90 6.91
CA PRO A 113 10.34 16.43 7.82
C PRO A 113 11.32 15.34 8.24
N LYS A 114 12.61 15.69 8.34
CA LYS A 114 13.64 14.73 8.75
C LYS A 114 13.68 14.63 10.27
N LYS A 115 13.79 13.39 10.77
CA LYS A 115 14.03 13.13 12.20
C LYS A 115 15.46 13.55 12.55
N SER A 116 15.61 14.32 13.62
CA SER A 116 16.92 14.75 14.13
C SER A 116 17.59 13.74 15.07
N ALA A 117 16.83 12.78 15.58
CA ALA A 117 17.29 11.72 16.47
C ALA A 117 17.72 10.45 15.70
N GLU A 118 18.26 9.47 16.43
CA GLU A 118 18.55 8.15 15.88
C GLU A 118 17.30 7.52 15.29
N LYS A 119 17.43 6.95 14.09
CA LYS A 119 16.35 6.31 13.35
C LYS A 119 16.21 4.85 13.79
N GLU A 120 14.97 4.42 13.99
CA GLU A 120 14.66 3.00 14.15
C GLU A 120 14.71 2.29 12.80
N ALA A 121 15.20 1.04 12.81
CA ALA A 121 15.26 0.23 11.60
C ALA A 121 13.91 -0.37 11.24
N VAL A 122 13.58 -0.39 9.95
CA VAL A 122 12.42 -1.06 9.38
C VAL A 122 12.81 -1.84 8.12
N ILE A 123 12.31 -3.06 7.99
CA ILE A 123 12.47 -3.84 6.75
C ILE A 123 11.38 -3.41 5.78
N VAL A 124 11.73 -3.12 4.53
CA VAL A 124 10.74 -2.88 3.47
C VAL A 124 10.56 -4.13 2.62
N GLN A 125 9.35 -4.67 2.64
CA GLN A 125 8.91 -5.76 1.78
C GLN A 125 8.07 -5.19 0.63
N ASP A 126 8.59 -5.25 -0.58
CA ASP A 126 7.90 -4.77 -1.77
C ASP A 126 6.78 -5.73 -2.20
N PRO A 127 5.53 -5.28 -2.28
CA PRO A 127 4.51 -6.05 -2.98
C PRO A 127 4.85 -6.15 -4.48
N CYS A 128 4.73 -7.36 -5.05
CA CYS A 128 5.04 -7.58 -6.46
C CYS A 128 4.25 -6.65 -7.40
N HIS A 129 3.00 -6.34 -7.10
CA HIS A 129 2.19 -5.40 -7.86
C HIS A 129 2.72 -3.95 -7.81
N LEU A 130 3.28 -3.53 -6.67
CA LEU A 130 3.86 -2.19 -6.55
C LEU A 130 5.21 -2.11 -7.30
N ARG A 131 6.01 -3.19 -7.21
CA ARG A 131 7.34 -3.25 -7.81
C ARG A 131 7.30 -3.48 -9.33
N HIS A 132 6.59 -4.52 -9.77
CA HIS A 132 6.67 -4.99 -11.16
C HIS A 132 5.56 -4.46 -12.06
N VAL A 133 4.39 -4.10 -11.53
CA VAL A 133 3.27 -3.58 -12.32
C VAL A 133 3.23 -2.06 -12.27
N GLN A 134 3.25 -1.48 -11.07
CA GLN A 134 3.15 -0.02 -10.92
C GLN A 134 4.51 0.70 -11.02
N ASN A 135 5.62 -0.02 -10.82
CA ASN A 135 6.99 0.53 -10.78
C ASN A 135 7.13 1.73 -9.82
N SER A 136 6.40 1.69 -8.70
CA SER A 136 6.31 2.80 -7.72
C SER A 136 6.79 2.41 -6.31
N HIS A 137 7.43 1.24 -6.15
CA HIS A 137 7.91 0.72 -4.87
C HIS A 137 8.99 1.61 -4.20
N HIS A 138 9.78 2.34 -4.99
CA HIS A 138 10.80 3.25 -4.47
C HIS A 138 10.20 4.41 -3.68
N HIS A 139 9.01 4.87 -4.01
CA HIS A 139 8.32 5.94 -3.28
C HIS A 139 7.96 5.57 -1.84
N VAL A 140 7.85 4.28 -1.52
CA VAL A 140 7.72 3.83 -0.12
C VAL A 140 8.97 4.22 0.67
N ARG A 141 10.15 4.06 0.07
CA ARG A 141 11.43 4.44 0.67
C ARG A 141 11.56 5.95 0.81
N ASP A 142 11.20 6.69 -0.24
CA ASP A 142 11.22 8.16 -0.23
C ASP A 142 10.43 8.74 0.95
N LEU A 143 9.31 8.10 1.33
CA LEU A 143 8.50 8.51 2.47
C LEU A 143 9.03 8.02 3.82
N LEU A 144 9.69 6.88 3.90
CA LEU A 144 10.15 6.32 5.18
C LEU A 144 11.57 6.78 5.55
N ASP A 145 12.47 6.94 4.57
CA ASP A 145 13.87 7.32 4.82
C ASP A 145 14.05 8.62 5.65
N PRO A 146 13.21 9.63 5.54
CA PRO A 146 13.35 10.82 6.38
C PRO A 146 13.41 10.54 7.89
N PHE A 147 12.76 9.47 8.39
CA PHE A 147 12.63 9.19 9.83
C PHE A 147 12.92 7.73 10.25
N LEU A 148 13.11 6.82 9.31
CA LEU A 148 13.46 5.42 9.59
C LEU A 148 14.74 5.02 8.85
N GLU A 149 15.49 4.06 9.42
CA GLU A 149 16.57 3.37 8.74
C GLU A 149 15.99 2.23 7.90
N ILE A 150 16.10 2.33 6.58
CA ILE A 150 15.57 1.32 5.67
C ILE A 150 16.54 0.12 5.62
N VAL A 151 16.00 -1.05 5.91
CA VAL A 151 16.70 -2.32 5.78
C VAL A 151 16.13 -3.08 4.59
N GLU A 152 16.97 -3.30 3.58
CA GLU A 152 16.55 -3.95 2.34
C GLU A 152 16.61 -5.48 2.45
N LEU A 153 15.72 -6.15 1.71
CA LEU A 153 15.74 -7.59 1.53
C LEU A 153 16.62 -7.98 0.33
N SER A 154 17.49 -8.96 0.52
CA SER A 154 18.32 -9.52 -0.56
C SER A 154 17.59 -10.65 -1.31
N ASP A 155 16.31 -10.45 -1.67
CA ASP A 155 15.47 -11.46 -2.31
C ASP A 155 14.93 -11.05 -3.68
N ASP A 156 15.48 -9.97 -4.24
CA ASP A 156 15.13 -9.41 -5.55
C ASP A 156 13.63 -9.19 -5.78
N GLY A 157 12.91 -8.83 -4.70
CA GLY A 157 11.48 -8.58 -4.76
C GLY A 157 10.63 -9.85 -4.89
N LEU A 158 11.12 -10.99 -4.40
CA LEU A 158 10.38 -12.23 -4.35
C LEU A 158 8.97 -12.04 -3.80
N CYS A 159 7.99 -12.69 -4.43
CA CYS A 159 6.60 -12.66 -3.99
C CYS A 159 6.44 -13.17 -2.54
N CYS A 160 5.49 -12.59 -1.80
CA CYS A 160 5.14 -13.05 -0.45
C CYS A 160 4.33 -14.36 -0.44
N GLY A 161 3.86 -14.83 -1.61
CA GLY A 161 3.03 -16.02 -1.75
C GLY A 161 1.52 -15.79 -1.62
N ALA A 162 1.05 -14.61 -1.24
CA ALA A 162 -0.38 -14.37 -1.01
C ALA A 162 -1.24 -14.52 -2.28
N GLY A 163 -0.85 -13.86 -3.39
CA GLY A 163 -1.48 -13.98 -4.71
C GLY A 163 -3.00 -13.84 -4.75
N GLY A 164 -3.61 -13.06 -3.84
CA GLY A 164 -5.06 -12.94 -3.76
C GLY A 164 -5.75 -14.26 -3.43
N VAL A 165 -6.58 -14.79 -4.34
CA VAL A 165 -7.27 -16.09 -4.18
C VAL A 165 -6.32 -17.28 -4.27
N TYR A 166 -5.12 -17.10 -4.83
CA TYR A 166 -4.13 -18.16 -5.02
C TYR A 166 -3.76 -18.85 -3.70
N SER A 167 -3.60 -18.11 -2.62
CA SER A 167 -3.30 -18.67 -1.29
C SER A 167 -4.40 -19.59 -0.73
N LEU A 168 -5.62 -19.49 -1.26
CA LEU A 168 -6.73 -20.36 -0.89
C LEU A 168 -6.83 -21.58 -1.81
N THR A 169 -6.55 -21.43 -3.11
CA THR A 169 -6.71 -22.45 -4.14
C THR A 169 -5.45 -23.29 -4.36
N GLN A 170 -4.25 -22.71 -4.10
CA GLN A 170 -2.94 -23.35 -4.27
C GLN A 170 -2.15 -23.26 -2.97
N ARG A 171 -2.74 -23.77 -1.88
CA ARG A 171 -2.24 -23.59 -0.52
C ARG A 171 -0.80 -24.07 -0.32
N GLU A 172 -0.42 -25.20 -0.87
CA GLU A 172 0.92 -25.77 -0.73
C GLU A 172 1.98 -24.84 -1.34
N LEU A 173 1.83 -24.52 -2.63
CA LEU A 173 2.75 -23.63 -3.34
C LEU A 173 2.80 -22.21 -2.70
N SER A 174 1.65 -21.69 -2.30
CA SER A 174 1.57 -20.41 -1.60
C SER A 174 2.37 -20.44 -0.29
N THR A 175 2.30 -21.54 0.46
CA THR A 175 3.04 -21.72 1.70
C THR A 175 4.55 -21.85 1.45
N GLU A 176 4.97 -22.59 0.43
CA GLU A 176 6.37 -22.72 0.05
C GLU A 176 6.98 -21.35 -0.32
N ILE A 177 6.28 -20.57 -1.15
CA ILE A 177 6.71 -19.21 -1.53
C ILE A 177 6.80 -18.32 -0.29
N ARG A 178 5.82 -18.41 0.63
CA ARG A 178 5.84 -17.67 1.90
C ARG A 178 7.05 -18.04 2.75
N GLN A 179 7.41 -19.31 2.82
CA GLN A 179 8.58 -19.79 3.56
C GLN A 179 9.88 -19.24 3.01
N LEU A 180 10.03 -19.13 1.68
CA LEU A 180 11.18 -18.48 1.07
C LEU A 180 11.28 -17.00 1.47
N LYS A 181 10.18 -16.27 1.43
CA LYS A 181 10.12 -14.88 1.89
C LYS A 181 10.42 -14.76 3.39
N SER A 182 9.86 -15.64 4.21
CA SER A 182 10.10 -15.69 5.66
C SER A 182 11.56 -15.97 5.98
N THR A 183 12.22 -16.82 5.18
CA THR A 183 13.65 -17.08 5.32
C THR A 183 14.46 -15.81 5.06
N ALA A 184 14.16 -15.07 4.00
CA ALA A 184 14.84 -13.81 3.69
C ALA A 184 14.65 -12.75 4.81
N LEU A 185 13.43 -12.64 5.36
CA LEU A 185 13.13 -11.76 6.49
C LEU A 185 13.94 -12.14 7.73
N ASN A 186 13.95 -13.43 8.09
CA ASN A 186 14.69 -13.94 9.25
C ASN A 186 16.21 -13.77 9.09
N GLU A 187 16.76 -13.92 7.89
CA GLU A 187 18.18 -13.67 7.64
C GLU A 187 18.58 -12.21 7.95
N VAL A 188 17.77 -11.26 7.53
CA VAL A 188 17.99 -9.83 7.81
C VAL A 188 17.86 -9.51 9.30
N MET A 189 16.96 -10.19 10.01
CA MET A 189 16.75 -10.01 11.46
C MET A 189 17.86 -10.65 12.31
N LYS A 190 18.68 -11.56 11.76
CA LYS A 190 19.78 -12.17 12.50
C LYS A 190 20.75 -11.11 13.02
N GLY A 191 20.93 -11.08 14.35
CA GLY A 191 21.81 -10.12 15.01
C GLY A 191 21.27 -8.70 15.17
N LYS A 192 20.07 -8.40 14.63
CA LYS A 192 19.43 -7.08 14.76
C LYS A 192 18.23 -7.09 15.72
N GLY A 193 17.76 -8.26 16.14
CA GLY A 193 16.51 -8.41 16.88
C GLY A 193 15.28 -8.37 15.98
N THR A 194 14.10 -8.34 16.60
CA THR A 194 12.83 -8.25 15.87
C THR A 194 12.66 -6.86 15.28
N LEU A 195 12.52 -6.77 13.97
CA LEU A 195 12.26 -5.54 13.24
C LEU A 195 10.82 -5.53 12.70
N ARG A 196 10.22 -4.35 12.65
CA ARG A 196 8.95 -4.15 11.94
C ARG A 196 9.18 -4.33 10.43
N VAL A 197 8.17 -4.89 9.74
CA VAL A 197 8.20 -5.10 8.29
C VAL A 197 7.11 -4.25 7.65
N ALA A 198 7.50 -3.30 6.81
CA ALA A 198 6.58 -2.43 6.08
C ALA A 198 6.18 -3.05 4.74
N SER A 199 4.88 -3.16 4.46
CA SER A 199 4.37 -3.64 3.18
C SER A 199 3.08 -2.93 2.76
N ALA A 200 3.06 -2.38 1.54
CA ALA A 200 1.97 -1.57 0.99
C ALA A 200 0.84 -2.42 0.35
N ASN A 201 0.62 -3.65 0.83
CA ASN A 201 -0.45 -4.50 0.30
C ASN A 201 -1.06 -5.40 1.39
N PRO A 202 -2.39 -5.38 1.59
CA PRO A 202 -3.05 -6.12 2.66
C PRO A 202 -2.84 -7.63 2.57
N GLY A 203 -2.79 -8.20 1.36
CA GLY A 203 -2.53 -9.62 1.15
C GLY A 203 -1.14 -10.02 1.66
N CYS A 204 -0.10 -9.23 1.37
CA CYS A 204 1.26 -9.48 1.87
C CYS A 204 1.32 -9.34 3.39
N VAL A 205 0.72 -8.27 3.94
CA VAL A 205 0.65 -8.04 5.38
C VAL A 205 0.04 -9.24 6.10
N THR A 206 -1.18 -9.62 5.73
CA THR A 206 -1.89 -10.74 6.39
C THR A 206 -1.16 -12.07 6.23
N HIS A 207 -0.59 -12.32 5.05
CA HIS A 207 0.06 -13.59 4.75
C HIS A 207 1.37 -13.78 5.54
N LEU A 208 2.15 -12.71 5.71
CA LEU A 208 3.39 -12.75 6.49
C LEU A 208 3.14 -12.61 8.00
N GLN A 209 2.08 -11.93 8.44
CA GLN A 209 1.66 -11.94 9.84
C GLN A 209 1.39 -13.36 10.36
N ALA A 210 0.90 -14.27 9.51
CA ALA A 210 0.67 -15.66 9.88
C ALA A 210 1.96 -16.42 10.26
N GLU A 211 3.14 -15.91 9.90
CA GLU A 211 4.47 -16.41 10.30
C GLU A 211 5.03 -15.70 11.54
N GLY A 212 4.27 -14.80 12.15
CA GLY A 212 4.66 -14.09 13.37
C GLY A 212 5.44 -12.78 13.14
N PHE A 213 5.58 -12.31 11.91
CA PHE A 213 6.22 -11.02 11.65
C PHE A 213 5.35 -9.85 12.08
N GLU A 214 5.95 -8.81 12.66
CA GLU A 214 5.29 -7.56 12.97
C GLU A 214 5.15 -6.72 11.70
N MET A 215 4.02 -6.93 11.02
CA MET A 215 3.73 -6.26 9.76
C MET A 215 3.03 -4.92 9.97
N LYS A 216 3.46 -3.90 9.23
CA LYS A 216 2.85 -2.57 9.19
C LYS A 216 2.62 -2.13 7.75
N HIS A 217 1.58 -1.34 7.53
CA HIS A 217 1.47 -0.61 6.28
C HIS A 217 2.37 0.63 6.36
N PRO A 218 3.13 1.02 5.31
CA PRO A 218 4.02 2.18 5.37
C PRO A 218 3.33 3.46 5.83
N LEU A 219 2.07 3.67 5.44
CA LEU A 219 1.28 4.85 5.85
C LEU A 219 0.96 4.88 7.35
N GLU A 220 0.92 3.73 8.05
CA GLU A 220 0.80 3.73 9.51
C GLU A 220 2.04 4.36 10.14
N LEU A 221 3.23 3.97 9.66
CA LEU A 221 4.51 4.50 10.14
C LEU A 221 4.64 6.01 9.86
N VAL A 222 4.22 6.44 8.67
CA VAL A 222 4.20 7.87 8.30
C VAL A 222 3.24 8.65 9.21
N ALA A 223 2.03 8.15 9.43
CA ALA A 223 1.02 8.82 10.25
C ALA A 223 1.45 8.93 11.72
N ASP A 224 2.06 7.89 12.26
CA ASP A 224 2.59 7.87 13.63
C ASP A 224 3.69 8.94 13.76
N TYR A 225 4.64 8.97 12.85
CA TYR A 225 5.73 9.96 12.83
C TYR A 225 5.22 11.41 12.74
N LEU A 226 4.30 11.68 11.82
CA LEU A 226 3.74 13.03 11.66
C LEU A 226 2.93 13.48 12.88
N SER A 227 2.27 12.54 13.56
CA SER A 227 1.53 12.83 14.80
C SER A 227 2.47 13.21 15.95
N GLU A 228 3.63 12.56 16.09
CA GLU A 228 4.65 12.90 17.07
C GLU A 228 5.20 14.32 16.85
N MET A 229 5.37 14.72 15.59
CA MET A 229 5.85 16.06 15.24
C MET A 229 4.83 17.15 15.58
N ASP A 230 3.55 16.91 15.33
CA ASP A 230 2.47 17.86 15.66
C ASP A 230 2.43 18.12 17.18
N HIS A 231 2.55 17.07 18.00
CA HIS A 231 2.63 17.18 19.47
C HIS A 231 3.85 17.99 19.93
N GLN A 232 5.02 17.74 19.37
CA GLN A 232 6.24 18.50 19.72
C GLN A 232 6.15 19.98 19.36
N SER A 233 5.45 20.31 18.29
CA SER A 233 5.21 21.71 17.87
C SER A 233 4.25 22.42 18.82
N VAL A 234 3.25 21.74 19.37
CA VAL A 234 2.31 22.26 20.35
C VAL A 234 2.96 22.44 21.72
N GLU A 235 3.80 21.50 22.17
CA GLU A 235 4.53 21.63 23.45
C GLU A 235 5.46 22.83 23.46
N LYS A 236 6.21 23.07 22.36
CA LYS A 236 7.08 24.26 22.23
C LYS A 236 6.33 25.57 22.22
N LEU A 237 5.06 25.60 21.81
CA LEU A 237 4.22 26.81 21.86
C LEU A 237 3.66 27.09 23.27
N ASN A 238 3.58 26.09 24.13
CA ASN A 238 3.10 26.21 25.50
C ASN A 238 4.22 26.57 26.50
N GLU A 239 5.48 26.56 26.09
CA GLU A 239 6.64 26.96 26.91
C GLU A 239 6.97 28.47 26.80
N PHE A 240 6.20 29.25 26.05
CA PHE A 240 6.24 30.70 25.92
C PHE A 240 5.00 31.36 26.54
#